data_12102ad3666e753a6c1be52874157d19
#
_entry.id   12102ad3666e753a6c1be52874157d19
#
_cell.length_a   1.000
_cell.length_b   1.000
_cell.length_c   1.000
_cell.angle_alpha   90.00
_cell.angle_beta   90.00
_cell.angle_gamma   90.00
#
_symmetry.space_group_name_H-M   'P 1'
#
loop_
_entity.id
_entity.type
_entity.pdbx_description
1 polymer ?
#
loop_
_entity_poly.entity_id
_entity_poly.type
_entity_poly.pdbx_seq_one_letter_code
_entity_poly.pdbx_strand_id
1 'polypeptide(L)'
;VDIFTYRILNDQYSNDTISVFIKALDKTVPQANDDHYVIKKGENFSADSINGTLHNDYDSGGDVLTTILLDSTLHGEVNFKKDGSFTYIPEDYYVESDTFRYVVTDGLYYDTADVTLARLVSGVDIASIIEINPIYFDLNKSNIRDDAATELLKIVKIMNDYTSMVVELGSHTDCRASQTYNRNLSDRRAKSSANFIKERISNPQRIYGKGFGESKLKNKCECEGSRIIPCSEEEHQVNRRTEFLIVKM
;
A
#
# COMPACT_ATOMS: atom_id res chain seq x y z
N VAL A 1 21.56 -27.43 -6.74
CA VAL A 1 22.94 -27.43 -6.24
C VAL A 1 23.53 -28.78 -6.58
N ASP A 2 24.58 -28.79 -7.40
CA ASP A 2 25.36 -30.00 -7.65
C ASP A 2 26.54 -30.02 -6.70
N ILE A 3 26.82 -31.22 -6.17
CA ILE A 3 27.91 -31.40 -5.22
C ILE A 3 28.80 -32.52 -5.75
N PHE A 4 30.07 -32.24 -5.90
CA PHE A 4 31.05 -33.28 -6.11
C PHE A 4 32.16 -33.19 -5.07
N THR A 5 32.73 -34.37 -4.74
CA THR A 5 33.86 -34.47 -3.83
C THR A 5 35.05 -35.03 -4.58
N TYR A 6 36.24 -34.47 -4.30
CA TYR A 6 37.46 -35.05 -4.77
C TYR A 6 38.43 -35.27 -3.61
N ARG A 7 39.33 -36.24 -3.76
CA ARG A 7 40.31 -36.58 -2.75
C ARG A 7 41.70 -36.26 -3.29
N ILE A 8 42.46 -35.55 -2.49
CA ILE A 8 43.91 -35.36 -2.76
C ILE A 8 44.63 -36.57 -2.15
N LEU A 9 45.31 -37.33 -2.97
CA LEU A 9 46.14 -38.46 -2.55
C LEU A 9 47.58 -38.01 -2.52
N ASN A 10 48.22 -38.12 -1.37
CA ASN A 10 49.68 -37.96 -1.23
C ASN A 10 50.26 -39.32 -0.78
N ASP A 11 51.37 -39.71 -1.36
CA ASP A 11 51.99 -41.04 -1.14
C ASP A 11 52.50 -41.24 0.29
N GLN A 12 52.49 -40.23 1.15
CA GLN A 12 53.06 -40.35 2.49
C GLN A 12 52.17 -40.00 3.68
N TYR A 13 51.16 -39.11 3.60
CA TYR A 13 50.32 -38.79 4.72
C TYR A 13 49.00 -38.06 4.32
N SER A 14 47.90 -38.49 4.99
CA SER A 14 46.55 -37.95 5.01
C SER A 14 45.79 -37.81 3.71
N ASN A 15 44.70 -38.54 3.62
CA ASN A 15 43.65 -38.32 2.64
C ASN A 15 42.77 -37.17 3.05
N ASP A 16 42.87 -36.05 2.37
CA ASP A 16 41.95 -34.92 2.56
C ASP A 16 40.87 -34.96 1.49
N THR A 17 39.61 -34.70 1.89
CA THR A 17 38.46 -34.73 1.02
C THR A 17 37.83 -33.33 0.99
N ILE A 18 37.75 -32.75 -0.22
CA ILE A 18 37.18 -31.43 -0.43
C ILE A 18 35.84 -31.60 -1.16
N SER A 19 34.79 -31.01 -0.63
CA SER A 19 33.48 -30.92 -1.28
C SER A 19 33.39 -29.60 -2.03
N VAL A 20 33.02 -29.66 -3.28
CA VAL A 20 32.78 -28.51 -4.12
C VAL A 20 31.29 -28.39 -4.32
N PHE A 21 30.73 -27.27 -3.97
CA PHE A 21 29.32 -26.93 -4.18
C PHE A 21 29.21 -26.07 -5.43
N ILE A 22 28.44 -26.54 -6.41
CA ILE A 22 28.12 -25.76 -7.61
C ILE A 22 26.66 -25.33 -7.46
N LYS A 23 26.44 -24.03 -7.25
CA LYS A 23 25.11 -23.43 -7.33
C LYS A 23 24.98 -22.77 -8.71
N ALA A 24 23.93 -23.13 -9.47
CA ALA A 24 23.58 -22.33 -10.64
C ALA A 24 23.30 -20.91 -10.19
N LEU A 25 23.87 -19.94 -10.90
CA LEU A 25 23.58 -18.53 -10.64
C LEU A 25 22.10 -18.29 -10.96
N ASP A 26 21.31 -17.93 -9.98
CA ASP A 26 19.98 -17.42 -10.23
C ASP A 26 20.11 -16.08 -10.97
N LYS A 27 19.30 -15.88 -12.01
CA LYS A 27 19.27 -14.65 -12.80
C LYS A 27 18.04 -13.80 -12.47
N THR A 28 17.31 -14.18 -11.42
CA THR A 28 16.18 -13.37 -10.94
C THR A 28 16.70 -12.06 -10.35
N VAL A 29 15.94 -11.02 -10.57
CA VAL A 29 16.23 -9.69 -10.03
C VAL A 29 15.22 -9.43 -8.93
N PRO A 30 15.67 -8.97 -7.74
CA PRO A 30 14.74 -8.58 -6.70
C PRO A 30 13.77 -7.51 -7.22
N GLN A 31 12.54 -7.55 -6.73
CA GLN A 31 11.54 -6.51 -7.00
C GLN A 31 11.24 -5.77 -5.71
N ALA A 32 11.56 -4.48 -5.72
CA ALA A 32 11.25 -3.55 -4.66
C ALA A 32 9.92 -2.86 -4.94
N ASN A 33 9.09 -2.71 -3.92
CA ASN A 33 7.82 -2.00 -4.00
C ASN A 33 7.80 -0.86 -3.00
N ASP A 34 7.21 0.27 -3.40
CA ASP A 34 7.11 1.44 -2.54
C ASP A 34 6.32 1.14 -1.25
N ASP A 35 6.75 1.78 -0.17
CA ASP A 35 6.17 1.62 1.16
C ASP A 35 5.48 2.90 1.64
N HIS A 36 4.40 2.72 2.39
CA HIS A 36 3.65 3.84 2.96
C HIS A 36 3.36 3.60 4.44
N TYR A 37 3.84 4.51 5.29
CA TYR A 37 3.62 4.46 6.73
C TYR A 37 2.91 5.70 7.24
N VAL A 38 1.96 5.48 8.14
CA VAL A 38 1.27 6.58 8.83
C VAL A 38 2.02 6.91 10.11
N ILE A 39 2.45 8.15 10.23
CA ILE A 39 3.16 8.67 11.41
C ILE A 39 2.30 9.66 12.20
N LYS A 40 2.58 9.79 13.51
CA LYS A 40 1.89 10.73 14.39
C LYS A 40 2.75 11.96 14.64
N LYS A 41 2.07 13.12 14.84
CA LYS A 41 2.75 14.37 15.12
C LYS A 41 3.56 14.28 16.42
N GLY A 42 4.86 14.55 16.33
CA GLY A 42 5.75 14.62 17.50
C GLY A 42 6.06 13.28 18.15
N GLU A 43 5.68 12.16 17.52
CA GLU A 43 6.02 10.81 17.98
C GLU A 43 7.07 10.20 17.04
N ASN A 44 8.02 9.47 17.63
CA ASN A 44 8.93 8.64 16.86
C ASN A 44 8.15 7.47 16.25
N PHE A 45 8.52 7.10 15.02
CA PHE A 45 7.94 5.94 14.34
C PHE A 45 8.96 4.79 14.32
N SER A 46 8.48 3.56 14.37
CA SER A 46 9.32 2.36 14.28
C SER A 46 8.58 1.25 13.53
N ALA A 47 9.24 0.68 12.54
CA ALA A 47 8.85 -0.56 11.87
C ALA A 47 9.87 -1.65 12.19
N ASP A 48 9.40 -2.82 12.62
CA ASP A 48 10.25 -4.01 12.81
C ASP A 48 10.50 -4.72 11.48
N SER A 49 11.27 -5.82 11.48
CA SER A 49 11.56 -6.57 10.25
C SER A 49 10.35 -7.25 9.60
N ILE A 50 9.25 -7.43 10.34
CA ILE A 50 8.01 -8.03 9.80
C ILE A 50 7.17 -6.99 9.05
N ASN A 51 7.14 -5.76 9.58
CA ASN A 51 6.38 -4.64 9.05
C ASN A 51 7.27 -3.57 8.41
N GLY A 52 8.55 -3.85 8.27
CA GLY A 52 9.54 -2.98 7.64
C GLY A 52 9.48 -3.03 6.11
N THR A 53 10.45 -2.41 5.46
CA THR A 53 10.42 -2.19 4.01
C THR A 53 10.47 -3.46 3.16
N LEU A 54 10.98 -4.59 3.68
CA LEU A 54 11.00 -5.85 2.95
C LEU A 54 9.67 -6.63 2.95
N HIS A 55 8.61 -6.11 3.60
CA HIS A 55 7.37 -6.86 3.78
C HIS A 55 6.58 -7.10 2.47
N ASN A 56 6.76 -6.24 1.47
CA ASN A 56 6.13 -6.28 0.15
C ASN A 56 7.13 -6.52 -0.99
N ASP A 57 8.42 -6.63 -0.67
CA ASP A 57 9.48 -6.92 -1.61
C ASP A 57 9.68 -8.42 -1.78
N TYR A 58 10.09 -8.85 -2.96
CA TYR A 58 10.29 -10.25 -3.22
C TYR A 58 11.37 -10.51 -4.29
N ASP A 59 11.95 -11.69 -4.22
CA ASP A 59 12.76 -12.29 -5.26
C ASP A 59 12.13 -13.58 -5.76
N SER A 60 11.96 -13.73 -7.08
CA SER A 60 11.32 -14.92 -7.67
C SER A 60 12.19 -16.18 -7.58
N GLY A 61 13.50 -16.03 -7.37
CA GLY A 61 14.44 -17.11 -7.10
C GLY A 61 14.42 -17.57 -5.65
N GLY A 62 13.79 -16.79 -4.76
CA GLY A 62 13.72 -17.08 -3.33
C GLY A 62 15.03 -16.80 -2.59
N ASP A 63 15.89 -15.96 -3.14
CA ASP A 63 17.11 -15.51 -2.47
C ASP A 63 16.77 -14.55 -1.30
N VAL A 64 17.64 -14.52 -0.28
CA VAL A 64 17.45 -13.67 0.89
C VAL A 64 17.71 -12.23 0.54
N LEU A 65 16.71 -11.37 0.72
CA LEU A 65 16.82 -9.94 0.47
C LEU A 65 17.43 -9.20 1.66
N THR A 66 18.21 -8.17 1.35
CA THR A 66 18.74 -7.20 2.31
C THR A 66 18.58 -5.79 1.76
N THR A 67 18.62 -4.79 2.65
CA THR A 67 18.39 -3.39 2.29
C THR A 67 19.57 -2.48 2.63
N ILE A 68 19.69 -1.39 1.87
CA ILE A 68 20.67 -0.32 2.08
C ILE A 68 19.95 1.02 1.90
N LEU A 69 20.11 1.94 2.84
CA LEU A 69 19.59 3.31 2.69
C LEU A 69 20.33 4.01 1.53
N LEU A 70 19.58 4.54 0.57
CA LEU A 70 20.12 5.27 -0.58
C LEU A 70 20.04 6.79 -0.35
N ASP A 71 18.84 7.30 -0.09
CA ASP A 71 18.59 8.71 0.22
C ASP A 71 17.85 8.81 1.55
N SER A 72 18.27 9.72 2.43
CA SER A 72 17.63 9.95 3.73
C SER A 72 16.49 10.97 3.63
N THR A 73 15.69 11.05 4.70
CA THR A 73 14.61 12.03 4.88
C THR A 73 15.14 13.47 4.91
N LEU A 74 14.27 14.42 4.56
CA LEU A 74 14.56 15.86 4.59
C LEU A 74 14.16 16.52 5.93
N HIS A 75 13.19 15.94 6.64
CA HIS A 75 12.54 16.56 7.80
C HIS A 75 12.60 15.68 9.06
N GLY A 76 13.60 14.82 9.14
CA GLY A 76 13.83 13.92 10.27
C GLY A 76 15.04 13.04 10.10
N GLU A 77 15.32 12.23 11.10
CA GLU A 77 16.41 11.27 11.11
C GLU A 77 15.87 9.84 10.93
N VAL A 78 16.41 9.10 9.97
CA VAL A 78 16.13 7.67 9.74
C VAL A 78 17.30 6.83 10.19
N ASN A 79 17.05 5.87 11.09
CA ASN A 79 17.98 4.80 11.40
C ASN A 79 17.47 3.52 10.74
N PHE A 80 18.10 3.13 9.62
CA PHE A 80 17.68 2.07 8.72
C PHE A 80 18.61 0.85 8.83
N LYS A 81 18.05 -0.36 8.84
CA LYS A 81 18.80 -1.61 9.00
C LYS A 81 18.66 -2.53 7.79
N LYS A 82 19.61 -3.46 7.65
CA LYS A 82 19.68 -4.43 6.54
C LYS A 82 18.48 -5.39 6.43
N ASP A 83 17.74 -5.59 7.51
CA ASP A 83 16.54 -6.43 7.57
C ASP A 83 15.25 -5.66 7.21
N GLY A 84 15.38 -4.43 6.70
CA GLY A 84 14.27 -3.56 6.35
C GLY A 84 13.61 -2.87 7.54
N SER A 85 14.02 -3.16 8.77
CA SER A 85 13.51 -2.44 9.95
C SER A 85 14.11 -1.04 10.04
N PHE A 86 13.34 -0.09 10.57
CA PHE A 86 13.82 1.28 10.74
C PHE A 86 13.11 2.02 11.87
N THR A 87 13.76 3.10 12.32
CA THR A 87 13.14 4.12 13.16
C THR A 87 13.24 5.47 12.47
N TYR A 88 12.21 6.29 12.62
CA TYR A 88 12.17 7.65 12.13
C TYR A 88 11.85 8.62 13.27
N ILE A 89 12.65 9.67 13.39
CA ILE A 89 12.52 10.73 14.39
C ILE A 89 12.21 12.02 13.63
N PRO A 90 10.94 12.47 13.62
CA PRO A 90 10.57 13.69 12.90
C PRO A 90 11.12 14.95 13.58
N GLU A 91 11.46 15.96 12.79
CA GLU A 91 11.78 17.28 13.30
C GLU A 91 10.50 18.04 13.74
N ASP A 92 10.63 18.97 14.71
CA ASP A 92 9.48 19.65 15.32
C ASP A 92 8.60 20.43 14.33
N TYR A 93 9.19 20.95 13.26
CA TYR A 93 8.48 21.72 12.22
C TYR A 93 7.94 20.87 11.06
N TYR A 94 8.05 19.55 11.14
CA TYR A 94 7.54 18.62 10.13
C TYR A 94 6.03 18.83 9.86
N VAL A 95 5.62 18.96 8.59
CA VAL A 95 4.26 19.38 8.23
C VAL A 95 3.37 18.20 7.80
N GLU A 96 3.64 17.53 6.68
CA GLU A 96 2.67 16.59 6.08
C GLU A 96 3.26 15.22 5.73
N SER A 97 4.36 15.18 4.98
CA SER A 97 5.01 13.92 4.58
C SER A 97 6.52 14.06 4.46
N ASP A 98 7.23 12.98 4.68
CA ASP A 98 8.66 12.85 4.45
C ASP A 98 8.93 11.58 3.67
N THR A 99 10.05 11.50 2.97
CA THR A 99 10.39 10.34 2.14
C THR A 99 11.86 9.98 2.30
N PHE A 100 12.15 8.70 2.19
CA PHE A 100 13.50 8.19 1.99
C PHE A 100 13.49 7.08 0.95
N ARG A 101 14.65 6.81 0.35
CA ARG A 101 14.81 5.78 -0.67
C ARG A 101 15.77 4.71 -0.21
N TYR A 102 15.49 3.46 -0.56
CA TYR A 102 16.36 2.34 -0.25
C TYR A 102 16.61 1.46 -1.46
N VAL A 103 17.64 0.66 -1.36
CA VAL A 103 18.00 -0.40 -2.30
C VAL A 103 17.67 -1.73 -1.67
N VAL A 104 17.04 -2.62 -2.43
CA VAL A 104 16.91 -4.05 -2.11
C VAL A 104 17.94 -4.82 -2.93
N THR A 105 18.60 -5.79 -2.34
CA THR A 105 19.57 -6.64 -3.02
C THR A 105 19.56 -8.07 -2.50
N ASP A 106 19.75 -9.01 -3.40
CA ASP A 106 20.04 -10.43 -3.16
C ASP A 106 21.55 -10.71 -3.00
N GLY A 107 22.39 -9.68 -3.15
CA GLY A 107 23.85 -9.74 -3.16
C GLY A 107 24.47 -9.78 -4.56
N LEU A 108 23.67 -9.94 -5.63
CA LEU A 108 24.09 -9.94 -7.04
C LEU A 108 23.40 -8.83 -7.85
N TYR A 109 22.10 -8.71 -7.65
CA TYR A 109 21.25 -7.74 -8.32
C TYR A 109 20.62 -6.81 -7.28
N TYR A 110 20.03 -5.73 -7.77
CA TYR A 110 19.38 -4.74 -6.92
C TYR A 110 18.18 -4.09 -7.63
N ASP A 111 17.27 -3.60 -6.84
CA ASP A 111 16.18 -2.72 -7.23
C ASP A 111 16.00 -1.63 -6.15
N THR A 112 15.21 -0.61 -6.42
CA THR A 112 15.03 0.53 -5.52
C THR A 112 13.55 0.85 -5.31
N ALA A 113 13.20 1.26 -4.09
CA ALA A 113 11.87 1.74 -3.76
C ALA A 113 11.90 2.97 -2.85
N ASP A 114 10.81 3.71 -2.85
CA ASP A 114 10.60 4.87 -2.00
C ASP A 114 9.75 4.51 -0.79
N VAL A 115 10.13 5.05 0.37
CA VAL A 115 9.32 5.01 1.60
C VAL A 115 8.69 6.37 1.80
N THR A 116 7.36 6.41 1.89
CA THR A 116 6.60 7.61 2.25
C THR A 116 6.13 7.52 3.71
N LEU A 117 6.52 8.51 4.50
CA LEU A 117 6.11 8.71 5.89
C LEU A 117 5.11 9.86 5.92
N ALA A 118 3.83 9.60 6.09
CA ALA A 118 2.80 10.62 5.98
C ALA A 118 1.93 10.73 7.23
N ARG A 119 1.50 11.97 7.54
CA ARG A 119 0.55 12.24 8.62
C ARG A 119 -0.87 12.30 8.09
N LEU A 120 -1.79 11.76 8.86
CA LEU A 120 -3.21 11.96 8.61
C LEU A 120 -3.61 13.37 9.04
N VAL A 121 -4.15 14.15 8.10
CA VAL A 121 -4.65 15.52 8.33
C VAL A 121 -6.02 15.69 7.70
N SER A 122 -6.80 16.65 8.20
CA SER A 122 -8.12 16.96 7.61
C SER A 122 -7.98 17.41 6.15
N GLY A 123 -8.89 16.96 5.30
CA GLY A 123 -8.89 17.25 3.86
C GLY A 123 -8.18 16.20 2.99
N VAL A 124 -7.51 15.23 3.60
CA VAL A 124 -6.78 14.18 2.87
C VAL A 124 -7.63 12.92 2.74
N ASP A 125 -7.53 12.23 1.61
CA ASP A 125 -8.05 10.88 1.40
C ASP A 125 -7.07 9.85 1.99
N ILE A 126 -7.52 9.03 2.92
CA ILE A 126 -6.69 8.00 3.56
C ILE A 126 -6.06 7.07 2.51
N ALA A 127 -6.80 6.76 1.44
CA ALA A 127 -6.31 5.89 0.35
C ALA A 127 -5.15 6.50 -0.46
N SER A 128 -4.85 7.79 -0.29
CA SER A 128 -3.65 8.41 -0.88
C SER A 128 -2.40 8.29 0.00
N ILE A 129 -2.56 7.84 1.25
CA ILE A 129 -1.47 7.75 2.23
C ILE A 129 -1.12 6.29 2.52
N ILE A 130 -2.12 5.40 2.52
CA ILE A 130 -1.91 3.96 2.70
C ILE A 130 -2.37 3.22 1.47
N GLU A 131 -1.76 2.08 1.21
CA GLU A 131 -2.16 1.23 0.11
C GLU A 131 -3.52 0.58 0.39
N ILE A 132 -4.54 1.02 -0.35
CA ILE A 132 -5.89 0.46 -0.34
C ILE A 132 -6.25 0.02 -1.75
N ASN A 133 -6.48 -1.27 -1.93
CA ASN A 133 -7.01 -1.76 -3.19
C ASN A 133 -8.44 -1.24 -3.43
N PRO A 134 -8.86 -1.09 -4.70
CA PRO A 134 -10.20 -0.62 -5.00
C PRO A 134 -11.29 -1.47 -4.36
N ILE A 135 -12.27 -0.83 -3.75
CA ILE A 135 -13.43 -1.50 -3.15
C ILE A 135 -14.39 -1.93 -4.26
N TYR A 136 -14.36 -3.19 -4.61
CA TYR A 136 -15.21 -3.76 -5.66
C TYR A 136 -16.55 -4.24 -5.11
N PHE A 137 -17.57 -4.13 -5.97
CA PHE A 137 -18.91 -4.64 -5.74
C PHE A 137 -19.37 -5.47 -6.95
N ASP A 138 -20.21 -6.44 -6.72
CA ASP A 138 -20.88 -7.13 -7.82
C ASP A 138 -21.74 -6.16 -8.63
N LEU A 139 -22.05 -6.54 -9.88
CA LEU A 139 -22.87 -5.73 -10.76
C LEU A 139 -24.22 -5.40 -10.10
N ASN A 140 -24.56 -4.10 -10.05
CA ASN A 140 -25.78 -3.58 -9.44
C ASN A 140 -25.98 -3.88 -7.95
N LYS A 141 -24.97 -4.43 -7.25
CA LYS A 141 -25.03 -4.74 -5.82
C LYS A 141 -24.24 -3.74 -4.99
N SER A 142 -24.52 -3.75 -3.69
CA SER A 142 -23.83 -2.98 -2.66
C SER A 142 -23.39 -3.84 -1.46
N ASN A 143 -23.51 -5.16 -1.55
CA ASN A 143 -23.03 -6.08 -0.52
C ASN A 143 -21.50 -6.07 -0.51
N ILE A 144 -20.90 -6.03 0.68
CA ILE A 144 -19.46 -6.08 0.85
C ILE A 144 -18.99 -7.51 0.50
N ARG A 145 -18.03 -7.60 -0.41
CA ARG A 145 -17.35 -8.84 -0.80
C ARG A 145 -16.19 -9.08 0.17
N ASP A 146 -15.64 -10.29 0.19
CA ASP A 146 -14.53 -10.64 1.10
C ASP A 146 -13.26 -9.84 0.80
N ASP A 147 -12.95 -9.62 -0.50
CA ASP A 147 -11.83 -8.76 -0.92
C ASP A 147 -12.02 -7.31 -0.44
N ALA A 148 -13.22 -6.75 -0.63
CA ALA A 148 -13.57 -5.42 -0.13
C ALA A 148 -13.52 -5.34 1.40
N ALA A 149 -13.95 -6.39 2.11
CA ALA A 149 -13.91 -6.44 3.57
C ALA A 149 -12.46 -6.33 4.08
N THR A 150 -11.50 -7.02 3.44
CA THR A 150 -10.07 -6.95 3.79
C THR A 150 -9.54 -5.52 3.71
N GLU A 151 -9.88 -4.79 2.65
CA GLU A 151 -9.46 -3.39 2.49
C GLU A 151 -10.14 -2.45 3.50
N LEU A 152 -11.44 -2.63 3.74
CA LEU A 152 -12.17 -1.84 4.74
C LEU A 152 -11.65 -2.05 6.17
N LEU A 153 -11.08 -3.22 6.49
CA LEU A 153 -10.46 -3.48 7.78
C LEU A 153 -9.19 -2.63 8.01
N LYS A 154 -8.48 -2.22 6.97
CA LYS A 154 -7.37 -1.28 7.08
C LYS A 154 -7.86 0.08 7.61
N ILE A 155 -9.00 0.56 7.09
CA ILE A 155 -9.65 1.79 7.57
C ILE A 155 -10.15 1.64 9.02
N VAL A 156 -10.72 0.50 9.36
CA VAL A 156 -11.14 0.20 10.75
C VAL A 156 -9.96 0.32 11.70
N LYS A 157 -8.80 -0.26 11.35
CA LYS A 157 -7.57 -0.17 12.15
C LYS A 157 -7.18 1.30 12.37
N ILE A 158 -7.06 2.08 11.30
CA ILE A 158 -6.70 3.51 11.38
C ILE A 158 -7.68 4.28 12.24
N MET A 159 -8.99 4.09 12.05
CA MET A 159 -10.01 4.79 12.83
C MET A 159 -10.04 4.39 14.31
N ASN A 160 -9.54 3.20 14.66
CA ASN A 160 -9.35 2.78 16.05
C ASN A 160 -8.07 3.36 16.65
N ASP A 161 -7.01 3.53 15.84
CA ASP A 161 -5.76 4.17 16.27
C ASP A 161 -5.92 5.70 16.44
N TYR A 162 -6.83 6.31 15.67
CA TYR A 162 -7.14 7.75 15.68
C TYR A 162 -8.59 8.00 16.11
N THR A 163 -8.85 7.92 17.40
CA THR A 163 -10.21 7.92 17.98
C THR A 163 -10.99 9.23 17.86
N SER A 164 -10.37 10.35 17.53
CA SER A 164 -11.01 11.65 17.24
C SER A 164 -11.33 11.85 15.76
N MET A 165 -10.73 11.06 14.86
CA MET A 165 -10.87 11.22 13.42
C MET A 165 -12.30 10.95 12.93
N VAL A 166 -12.80 11.84 12.07
CA VAL A 166 -14.09 11.70 11.39
C VAL A 166 -13.86 11.58 9.89
N VAL A 167 -14.50 10.58 9.26
CA VAL A 167 -14.30 10.23 7.85
C VAL A 167 -15.61 10.32 7.06
N GLU A 168 -15.59 10.99 5.91
CA GLU A 168 -16.61 10.86 4.86
C GLU A 168 -16.15 9.75 3.89
N LEU A 169 -16.92 8.67 3.79
CA LEU A 169 -16.72 7.62 2.79
C LEU A 169 -17.49 7.99 1.52
N GLY A 170 -16.78 8.41 0.49
CA GLY A 170 -17.32 8.75 -0.82
C GLY A 170 -17.35 7.56 -1.76
N SER A 171 -18.47 7.29 -2.46
CA SER A 171 -18.50 6.31 -3.53
C SER A 171 -18.90 6.96 -4.86
N HIS A 172 -18.20 6.58 -5.92
CA HIS A 172 -18.32 7.15 -7.26
C HIS A 172 -18.63 6.06 -8.28
N THR A 173 -19.27 6.45 -9.37
CA THR A 173 -19.52 5.60 -10.55
C THR A 173 -18.86 6.22 -11.78
N ASP A 174 -18.76 5.44 -12.84
CA ASP A 174 -18.62 5.99 -14.18
C ASP A 174 -19.95 6.59 -14.67
N CYS A 175 -19.97 7.14 -15.87
CA CYS A 175 -21.10 7.87 -16.46
C CYS A 175 -22.06 7.00 -17.30
N ARG A 176 -21.85 5.67 -17.44
CA ARG A 176 -22.55 4.81 -18.42
C ARG A 176 -24.01 4.50 -18.12
N ALA A 177 -24.51 4.87 -16.95
CA ALA A 177 -25.92 4.76 -16.60
C ALA A 177 -26.53 6.15 -16.35
N SER A 178 -27.84 6.25 -16.10
CA SER A 178 -28.44 7.55 -15.79
C SER A 178 -27.91 8.13 -14.47
N GLN A 179 -27.80 9.46 -14.39
CA GLN A 179 -27.34 10.17 -13.20
C GLN A 179 -28.09 9.75 -11.94
N THR A 180 -29.43 9.61 -12.03
CA THR A 180 -30.26 9.16 -10.90
C THR A 180 -29.88 7.74 -10.47
N TYR A 181 -29.68 6.84 -11.41
CA TYR A 181 -29.26 5.48 -11.12
C TYR A 181 -27.89 5.44 -10.46
N ASN A 182 -26.91 6.14 -11.05
CA ASN A 182 -25.54 6.24 -10.57
C ASN A 182 -25.47 6.85 -9.15
N ARG A 183 -26.28 7.90 -8.90
CA ARG A 183 -26.40 8.51 -7.59
C ARG A 183 -26.92 7.51 -6.54
N ASN A 184 -28.00 6.81 -6.86
CA ASN A 184 -28.61 5.84 -5.95
C ASN A 184 -27.72 4.61 -5.72
N LEU A 185 -27.02 4.12 -6.74
CA LEU A 185 -26.10 2.99 -6.62
C LEU A 185 -24.91 3.34 -5.73
N SER A 186 -24.27 4.48 -6.00
CA SER A 186 -23.14 4.95 -5.21
C SER A 186 -23.52 5.24 -3.75
N ASP A 187 -24.72 5.78 -3.50
CA ASP A 187 -25.19 6.03 -2.15
C ASP A 187 -25.40 4.72 -1.36
N ARG A 188 -26.00 3.69 -1.98
CA ARG A 188 -26.11 2.36 -1.34
C ARG A 188 -24.74 1.76 -1.03
N ARG A 189 -23.76 1.85 -1.97
CA ARG A 189 -22.40 1.34 -1.79
C ARG A 189 -21.66 2.07 -0.68
N ALA A 190 -21.71 3.39 -0.67
CA ALA A 190 -21.11 4.21 0.38
C ALA A 190 -21.68 3.87 1.78
N LYS A 191 -23.01 3.73 1.88
CA LYS A 191 -23.67 3.36 3.14
C LYS A 191 -23.30 1.96 3.60
N SER A 192 -23.24 0.98 2.70
CA SER A 192 -22.83 -0.40 3.04
C SER A 192 -21.40 -0.45 3.55
N SER A 193 -20.46 0.22 2.87
CA SER A 193 -19.06 0.27 3.32
C SER A 193 -18.94 1.03 4.65
N ALA A 194 -19.62 2.16 4.81
CA ALA A 194 -19.61 2.90 6.06
C ALA A 194 -20.21 2.09 7.22
N ASN A 195 -21.28 1.32 6.99
CA ASN A 195 -21.89 0.47 8.01
C ASN A 195 -20.96 -0.68 8.42
N PHE A 196 -20.25 -1.29 7.47
CA PHE A 196 -19.24 -2.30 7.76
C PHE A 196 -18.18 -1.78 8.75
N ILE A 197 -17.71 -0.53 8.54
CA ILE A 197 -16.72 0.11 9.41
C ILE A 197 -17.36 0.51 10.75
N LYS A 198 -18.58 1.08 10.75
CA LYS A 198 -19.31 1.49 11.97
C LYS A 198 -19.46 0.38 13.00
N GLU A 199 -19.69 -0.83 12.54
CA GLU A 199 -19.85 -2.02 13.41
C GLU A 199 -18.54 -2.44 14.10
N ARG A 200 -17.39 -1.88 13.68
CA ARG A 200 -16.05 -2.32 14.10
C ARG A 200 -15.19 -1.22 14.74
N ILE A 201 -15.73 -0.01 14.86
CA ILE A 201 -15.06 1.12 15.51
C ILE A 201 -15.81 1.52 16.80
N SER A 202 -15.07 2.10 17.75
CA SER A 202 -15.60 2.45 19.10
C SER A 202 -16.74 3.47 19.07
N ASN A 203 -16.76 4.38 18.08
CA ASN A 203 -17.82 5.39 17.91
C ASN A 203 -18.33 5.39 16.46
N PRO A 204 -19.48 4.78 16.17
CA PRO A 204 -20.05 4.67 14.82
C PRO A 204 -20.38 6.00 14.13
N GLN A 205 -20.52 7.09 14.90
CA GLN A 205 -20.84 8.41 14.33
C GLN A 205 -19.66 9.09 13.64
N ARG A 206 -18.46 8.54 13.81
CA ARG A 206 -17.22 9.10 13.21
C ARG A 206 -17.06 8.76 11.72
N ILE A 207 -17.94 7.97 11.14
CA ILE A 207 -17.96 7.69 9.72
C ILE A 207 -19.37 7.77 9.14
N TYR A 208 -19.48 8.32 7.94
CA TYR A 208 -20.71 8.33 7.17
C TYR A 208 -20.44 8.12 5.69
N GLY A 209 -21.37 7.42 5.02
CA GLY A 209 -21.27 7.14 3.58
C GLY A 209 -22.06 8.16 2.76
N LYS A 210 -21.47 8.61 1.64
CA LYS A 210 -22.07 9.53 0.69
C LYS A 210 -21.80 9.11 -0.75
N GLY A 211 -22.88 8.84 -1.51
CA GLY A 211 -22.75 8.57 -2.93
C GLY A 211 -22.60 9.86 -3.73
N PHE A 212 -21.72 9.88 -4.68
CA PHE A 212 -21.51 11.00 -5.60
C PHE A 212 -21.99 10.69 -7.01
N GLY A 213 -22.29 9.40 -7.34
CA GLY A 213 -22.57 9.01 -8.72
C GLY A 213 -21.40 9.40 -9.62
N GLU A 214 -21.73 9.94 -10.76
CA GLU A 214 -20.80 10.44 -11.78
C GLU A 214 -20.45 11.93 -11.64
N SER A 215 -20.94 12.62 -10.59
CA SER A 215 -20.77 14.09 -10.45
C SER A 215 -19.32 14.56 -10.21
N LYS A 216 -18.40 13.63 -9.94
CA LYS A 216 -16.98 13.90 -9.69
C LYS A 216 -16.09 12.93 -10.45
N LEU A 217 -16.15 12.97 -11.78
CA LEU A 217 -15.24 12.18 -12.61
C LEU A 217 -13.79 12.64 -12.42
N LYS A 218 -12.85 11.71 -12.45
CA LYS A 218 -11.39 11.99 -12.37
C LYS A 218 -10.79 12.33 -13.75
N ASN A 219 -11.51 12.02 -14.82
CA ASN A 219 -11.09 12.24 -16.21
C ASN A 219 -12.23 12.86 -17.03
N LYS A 220 -12.01 13.01 -18.33
CA LYS A 220 -12.98 13.64 -19.25
C LYS A 220 -14.01 12.64 -19.83
N CYS A 221 -14.23 11.50 -19.20
CA CYS A 221 -15.17 10.46 -19.65
C CYS A 221 -16.61 10.82 -19.29
N GLU A 222 -17.18 11.83 -19.96
CA GLU A 222 -18.57 12.24 -19.84
C GLU A 222 -19.45 11.47 -20.82
N CYS A 223 -20.61 10.96 -20.39
CA CYS A 223 -21.54 10.19 -21.22
C CYS A 223 -22.81 10.99 -21.59
N GLU A 224 -23.01 12.17 -21.01
CA GLU A 224 -24.15 13.03 -21.25
C GLU A 224 -23.74 14.37 -21.86
N GLY A 225 -24.61 14.96 -22.69
CA GLY A 225 -24.37 16.24 -23.34
C GLY A 225 -24.11 16.17 -24.84
N SER A 226 -23.61 17.27 -25.42
CA SER A 226 -23.39 17.40 -26.88
C SER A 226 -22.12 16.67 -27.38
N ARG A 227 -21.29 16.13 -26.48
CA ARG A 227 -20.07 15.37 -26.82
C ARG A 227 -19.96 14.15 -25.92
N ILE A 228 -20.35 12.99 -26.44
CA ILE A 228 -19.96 11.72 -25.81
C ILE A 228 -18.50 11.48 -26.19
N ILE A 229 -17.63 11.39 -25.19
CA ILE A 229 -16.23 11.05 -25.39
C ILE A 229 -16.11 9.55 -25.25
N PRO A 230 -15.70 8.80 -26.31
CA PRO A 230 -15.45 7.38 -26.17
C PRO A 230 -14.25 7.14 -25.27
N CYS A 231 -14.47 6.42 -24.16
CA CYS A 231 -13.46 6.06 -23.19
C CYS A 231 -13.27 4.55 -23.13
N SER A 232 -12.06 4.12 -22.80
CA SER A 232 -11.74 2.71 -22.56
C SER A 232 -12.33 2.22 -21.23
N GLU A 233 -12.33 0.90 -21.02
CA GLU A 233 -12.79 0.31 -19.75
C GLU A 233 -11.89 0.76 -18.58
N GLU A 234 -10.59 0.89 -18.80
CA GLU A 234 -9.60 1.36 -17.83
C GLU A 234 -9.89 2.81 -17.42
N GLU A 235 -10.22 3.69 -18.40
CA GLU A 235 -10.60 5.07 -18.11
C GLU A 235 -11.91 5.16 -17.32
N HIS A 236 -12.89 4.31 -17.62
CA HIS A 236 -14.10 4.19 -16.79
C HIS A 236 -13.81 3.64 -15.40
N GLN A 237 -12.85 2.69 -15.27
CA GLN A 237 -12.47 2.10 -13.99
C GLN A 237 -11.92 3.14 -13.02
N VAL A 238 -11.15 4.13 -13.47
CA VAL A 238 -10.65 5.24 -12.64
C VAL A 238 -11.78 6.01 -11.93
N ASN A 239 -12.96 6.07 -12.56
CA ASN A 239 -14.12 6.76 -12.00
C ASN A 239 -14.91 5.91 -11.00
N ARG A 240 -14.86 4.58 -11.10
CA ARG A 240 -15.51 3.64 -10.18
C ARG A 240 -14.64 3.42 -8.94
N ARG A 241 -14.67 4.35 -8.02
CA ARG A 241 -13.79 4.39 -6.86
C ARG A 241 -14.52 4.67 -5.55
N THR A 242 -13.84 4.37 -4.46
CA THR A 242 -14.20 4.76 -3.10
C THR A 242 -13.10 5.66 -2.55
N GLU A 243 -13.49 6.76 -1.90
CA GLU A 243 -12.60 7.72 -1.23
C GLU A 243 -12.91 7.73 0.27
N PHE A 244 -11.90 7.92 1.12
CA PHE A 244 -12.01 7.98 2.58
C PHE A 244 -11.49 9.33 3.07
N LEU A 245 -12.26 10.40 2.86
CA LEU A 245 -11.85 11.77 3.16
C LEU A 245 -11.89 12.03 4.67
N ILE A 246 -10.77 12.42 5.24
CA ILE A 246 -10.69 12.88 6.63
C ILE A 246 -11.34 14.26 6.72
N VAL A 247 -12.46 14.39 7.39
CA VAL A 247 -13.16 15.68 7.57
C VAL A 247 -12.80 16.38 8.88
N LYS A 248 -12.26 15.60 9.84
CA LYS A 248 -11.78 16.12 11.13
C LYS A 248 -10.77 15.13 11.73
N MET A 249 -9.74 15.68 12.36
CA MET A 249 -8.81 14.97 13.24
C MET A 249 -9.15 15.20 14.71
#